data_dd89e8ce76db38191947c0ebd85e3d9c
#
_entry.id   dd89e8ce76db38191947c0ebd85e3d9c
#
_cell.length_a   1.000
_cell.length_b   1.000
_cell.length_c   1.000
_cell.angle_alpha   90.00
_cell.angle_beta   90.00
_cell.angle_gamma   90.00
#
_symmetry.space_group_name_H-M   'P 1'
#
loop_
_entity.id
_entity.type
_entity.pdbx_description
1 polymer ?
#
loop_
_entity_poly.entity_id
_entity_poly.type
_entity_poly.pdbx_seq_one_letter_code
_entity_poly.pdbx_strand_id
1 'polypeptide(L)'
;MSSPSLADRPIGVAVLGSTGSIGRQALEVLAGLGNSHRVIALAAGRDADGLSEQARRFRPPVVALVDPFAPRARDLPSGTEILGGPGALEALAARPDVDLVVVGTSGIVSLRPVLAALEAGKVVATANKETLVAGGHLVMPLARRRAAEMAAERPNDPLASPLAWIRPIDSEHSAIWQCLAGERLAGVARLILTASGGPFLDEPDHLDAVTPEAALRHPTWRMGPKITVDSATLVNKGLEVIEARWLYDVEYDRIDVMIHPQSVVHSAVAFVDGSLKAQLGIPDMRLPIQYAITYPERRPSPAAAPDLIAAGTLSFRRPDEDRFPALRIARAAGRMGPWASAALIAADDVAVARFLAGSLSFTGIPRLLEDAIGRFGRSTSIGPGVEDLESLDSEIREALGPTVEDSR
;
A
#
# COMPACT_ATOMS: atom_id res chain seq x y z
N MET A 1 17.35 -3.38 -35.74
CA MET A 1 17.07 -2.03 -35.22
C MET A 1 17.03 -2.14 -33.72
N SER A 2 18.03 -1.65 -33.00
CA SER A 2 18.09 -1.63 -31.56
C SER A 2 16.96 -0.73 -31.06
N SER A 3 16.13 -1.24 -30.17
CA SER A 3 15.12 -0.45 -29.45
C SER A 3 15.81 0.75 -28.78
N PRO A 4 15.23 1.98 -28.85
CA PRO A 4 15.80 3.14 -28.15
C PRO A 4 15.95 2.80 -26.67
N SER A 5 17.10 3.12 -26.08
CA SER A 5 17.35 2.91 -24.66
C SER A 5 16.34 3.75 -23.87
N LEU A 6 15.90 3.26 -22.70
CA LEU A 6 15.03 4.02 -21.75
C LEU A 6 15.61 5.41 -21.41
N ALA A 7 16.89 5.66 -21.69
CA ALA A 7 17.57 6.95 -21.48
C ALA A 7 17.12 8.06 -22.43
N ASP A 8 16.47 7.75 -23.57
CA ASP A 8 16.21 8.73 -24.64
C ASP A 8 14.76 9.25 -24.68
N ARG A 9 13.86 8.74 -23.85
CA ARG A 9 12.47 9.20 -23.77
C ARG A 9 11.99 9.34 -22.33
N PRO A 10 10.98 10.19 -22.07
CA PRO A 10 10.32 10.24 -20.74
C PRO A 10 9.78 8.87 -20.33
N ILE A 11 9.90 8.55 -19.05
CA ILE A 11 9.26 7.39 -18.45
C ILE A 11 7.74 7.59 -18.47
N GLY A 12 7.02 6.68 -19.12
CA GLY A 12 5.55 6.71 -19.19
C GLY A 12 4.94 6.19 -17.88
N VAL A 13 4.08 6.99 -17.24
CA VAL A 13 3.50 6.66 -15.94
C VAL A 13 1.99 6.57 -16.03
N ALA A 14 1.43 5.46 -15.53
CA ALA A 14 0.00 5.32 -15.25
C ALA A 14 -0.24 5.52 -13.74
N VAL A 15 -1.29 6.26 -13.37
CA VAL A 15 -1.68 6.48 -11.96
C VAL A 15 -3.08 5.92 -11.74
N LEU A 16 -3.17 4.80 -11.03
CA LEU A 16 -4.41 4.15 -10.65
C LEU A 16 -4.86 4.70 -9.29
N GLY A 17 -6.09 5.21 -9.21
CA GLY A 17 -6.58 5.94 -8.04
C GLY A 17 -6.05 7.39 -7.97
N SER A 18 -5.95 8.06 -9.11
CA SER A 18 -5.31 9.37 -9.27
C SER A 18 -5.95 10.49 -8.44
N THR A 19 -7.25 10.41 -8.17
CA THR A 19 -7.99 11.42 -7.38
C THR A 19 -7.95 11.15 -5.87
N GLY A 20 -7.41 10.00 -5.44
CA GLY A 20 -7.18 9.69 -4.03
C GLY A 20 -5.99 10.45 -3.43
N SER A 21 -5.77 10.31 -2.12
CA SER A 21 -4.68 11.00 -1.41
C SER A 21 -3.30 10.69 -2.00
N ILE A 22 -3.00 9.41 -2.23
CA ILE A 22 -1.70 8.98 -2.81
C ILE A 22 -1.59 9.42 -4.27
N GLY A 23 -2.65 9.24 -5.07
CA GLY A 23 -2.63 9.63 -6.47
C GLY A 23 -2.39 11.11 -6.69
N ARG A 24 -3.01 11.99 -5.89
CA ARG A 24 -2.76 13.44 -5.93
C ARG A 24 -1.31 13.79 -5.60
N GLN A 25 -0.76 13.20 -4.54
CA GLN A 25 0.64 13.41 -4.16
C GLN A 25 1.62 12.84 -5.22
N ALA A 26 1.29 11.70 -5.84
CA ALA A 26 2.07 11.16 -6.95
C ALA A 26 2.07 12.12 -8.16
N LEU A 27 0.95 12.74 -8.48
CA LEU A 27 0.86 13.74 -9.53
C LEU A 27 1.61 15.02 -9.19
N GLU A 28 1.66 15.45 -7.92
CA GLU A 28 2.52 16.56 -7.47
C GLU A 28 4.00 16.23 -7.67
N VAL A 29 4.43 15.03 -7.27
CA VAL A 29 5.81 14.54 -7.49
C VAL A 29 6.14 14.50 -8.97
N LEU A 30 5.28 13.91 -9.81
CA LEU A 30 5.48 13.83 -11.25
C LEU A 30 5.58 15.22 -11.90
N ALA A 31 4.78 16.19 -11.47
CA ALA A 31 4.87 17.56 -11.93
C ALA A 31 6.24 18.20 -11.60
N GLY A 32 6.82 17.87 -10.44
CA GLY A 32 8.15 18.34 -10.01
C GLY A 32 9.31 17.68 -10.76
N LEU A 33 9.12 16.48 -11.34
CA LEU A 33 10.14 15.76 -12.10
C LEU A 33 10.30 16.25 -13.54
N GLY A 34 9.42 17.14 -14.00
CA GLY A 34 9.50 17.79 -15.34
C GLY A 34 9.43 16.77 -16.47
N ASN A 35 10.29 16.95 -17.48
CA ASN A 35 10.24 16.17 -18.71
C ASN A 35 10.78 14.73 -18.59
N SER A 36 11.32 14.34 -17.43
CA SER A 36 11.85 12.96 -17.25
C SER A 36 10.75 11.91 -17.12
N HIS A 37 9.54 12.31 -16.73
CA HIS A 37 8.38 11.45 -16.56
C HIS A 37 7.16 12.07 -17.24
N ARG A 38 6.34 11.24 -17.87
CA ARG A 38 5.11 11.67 -18.54
C ARG A 38 3.93 10.88 -18.02
N VAL A 39 2.88 11.58 -17.60
CA VAL A 39 1.61 10.93 -17.27
C VAL A 39 0.94 10.45 -18.55
N ILE A 40 0.82 9.13 -18.69
CA ILE A 40 0.19 8.44 -19.83
C ILE A 40 -1.25 8.12 -19.54
N ALA A 41 -1.54 7.67 -18.31
CA ALA A 41 -2.85 7.21 -17.95
C ALA A 41 -3.26 7.68 -16.55
N LEU A 42 -4.53 8.05 -16.38
CA LEU A 42 -5.13 8.36 -15.09
C LEU A 42 -6.39 7.52 -14.91
N ALA A 43 -6.53 6.91 -13.74
CA ALA A 43 -7.75 6.20 -13.38
C ALA A 43 -8.31 6.69 -12.05
N ALA A 44 -9.63 6.89 -11.99
CA ALA A 44 -10.36 7.22 -10.77
C ALA A 44 -11.55 6.28 -10.56
N GLY A 45 -12.03 6.17 -9.32
CA GLY A 45 -13.25 5.42 -8.99
C GLY A 45 -14.50 6.19 -9.44
N ARG A 46 -14.96 7.16 -8.64
CA ARG A 46 -16.17 7.96 -8.83
C ARG A 46 -15.94 9.44 -9.11
N ASP A 47 -14.78 9.96 -8.76
CA ASP A 47 -14.48 11.40 -8.82
C ASP A 47 -14.19 11.83 -10.27
N ALA A 48 -15.24 12.00 -11.06
CA ALA A 48 -15.16 12.42 -12.46
C ALA A 48 -14.65 13.86 -12.62
N ASP A 49 -14.99 14.75 -11.70
CA ASP A 49 -14.58 16.16 -11.75
C ASP A 49 -13.08 16.29 -11.45
N GLY A 50 -12.61 15.62 -10.40
CA GLY A 50 -11.17 15.54 -10.09
C GLY A 50 -10.36 14.91 -11.21
N LEU A 51 -10.86 13.83 -11.82
CA LEU A 51 -10.22 13.20 -12.99
C LEU A 51 -10.15 14.16 -14.18
N SER A 52 -11.22 14.92 -14.45
CA SER A 52 -11.28 15.91 -15.53
C SER A 52 -10.30 17.05 -15.31
N GLU A 53 -10.18 17.56 -14.07
CA GLU A 53 -9.19 18.56 -13.70
C GLU A 53 -7.76 18.07 -13.92
N GLN A 54 -7.46 16.85 -13.45
CA GLN A 54 -6.15 16.22 -13.64
C GLN A 54 -5.85 16.00 -15.12
N ALA A 55 -6.84 15.56 -15.92
CA ALA A 55 -6.68 15.37 -17.35
C ALA A 55 -6.38 16.69 -18.08
N ARG A 56 -7.02 17.79 -17.72
CA ARG A 56 -6.69 19.11 -18.29
C ARG A 56 -5.26 19.55 -17.98
N ARG A 57 -4.78 19.26 -16.75
CA ARG A 57 -3.42 19.64 -16.30
C ARG A 57 -2.34 18.78 -16.94
N PHE A 58 -2.49 17.47 -16.92
CA PHE A 58 -1.45 16.50 -17.33
C PHE A 58 -1.57 16.05 -18.78
N ARG A 59 -2.72 16.26 -19.42
CA ARG A 59 -3.04 15.89 -20.82
C ARG A 59 -2.66 14.44 -21.15
N PRO A 60 -3.14 13.45 -20.36
CA PRO A 60 -2.84 12.06 -20.61
C PRO A 60 -3.55 11.60 -21.91
N PRO A 61 -2.93 10.69 -22.68
CA PRO A 61 -3.59 10.05 -23.83
C PRO A 61 -4.86 9.29 -23.47
N VAL A 62 -4.96 8.77 -22.23
CA VAL A 62 -6.09 7.94 -21.80
C VAL A 62 -6.44 8.18 -20.34
N VAL A 63 -7.74 8.11 -20.06
CA VAL A 63 -8.29 8.12 -18.69
C VAL A 63 -9.25 6.95 -18.49
N ALA A 64 -9.44 6.49 -17.24
CA ALA A 64 -10.48 5.53 -16.90
C ALA A 64 -11.31 6.01 -15.71
N LEU A 65 -12.62 5.77 -15.79
CA LEU A 65 -13.53 5.91 -14.68
C LEU A 65 -14.15 4.53 -14.40
N VAL A 66 -13.80 3.97 -13.24
CA VAL A 66 -14.00 2.54 -12.97
C VAL A 66 -15.42 2.24 -12.51
N ASP A 67 -16.03 3.13 -11.73
CA ASP A 67 -17.39 2.93 -11.24
C ASP A 67 -18.40 3.17 -12.38
N PRO A 68 -19.21 2.17 -12.74
CA PRO A 68 -20.19 2.29 -13.82
C PRO A 68 -21.30 3.30 -13.53
N PHE A 69 -21.50 3.65 -12.26
CA PHE A 69 -22.50 4.63 -11.81
C PHE A 69 -21.91 6.04 -11.64
N ALA A 70 -20.61 6.22 -11.88
CA ALA A 70 -19.99 7.53 -11.80
C ALA A 70 -20.52 8.47 -12.91
N PRO A 71 -20.61 9.79 -12.64
CA PRO A 71 -20.84 10.77 -13.70
C PRO A 71 -19.75 10.65 -14.78
N ARG A 72 -20.10 10.95 -16.03
CA ARG A 72 -19.08 10.96 -17.10
C ARG A 72 -18.09 12.09 -16.87
N ALA A 73 -16.80 11.81 -17.06
CA ALA A 73 -15.77 12.84 -17.13
C ALA A 73 -16.09 13.82 -18.28
N ARG A 74 -15.98 15.12 -18.03
CA ARG A 74 -16.34 16.21 -18.97
C ARG A 74 -15.12 17.08 -19.24
N ASP A 75 -15.18 17.82 -20.36
CA ASP A 75 -14.14 18.79 -20.71
C ASP A 75 -12.73 18.21 -20.73
N LEU A 76 -12.59 16.99 -21.24
CA LEU A 76 -11.31 16.33 -21.42
C LEU A 76 -10.54 16.97 -22.59
N PRO A 77 -9.20 16.97 -22.57
CA PRO A 77 -8.40 17.39 -23.71
C PRO A 77 -8.76 16.61 -24.98
N SER A 78 -8.73 17.31 -26.13
CA SER A 78 -8.99 16.67 -27.43
C SER A 78 -8.03 15.50 -27.66
N GLY A 79 -8.56 14.33 -28.05
CA GLY A 79 -7.80 13.11 -28.30
C GLY A 79 -7.55 12.25 -27.08
N THR A 80 -8.04 12.63 -25.88
CA THR A 80 -8.00 11.76 -24.71
C THR A 80 -9.03 10.62 -24.87
N GLU A 81 -8.56 9.39 -24.84
CA GLU A 81 -9.38 8.16 -24.82
C GLU A 81 -10.00 7.97 -23.43
N ILE A 82 -11.24 7.48 -23.37
CA ILE A 82 -11.93 7.14 -22.13
C ILE A 82 -12.15 5.64 -22.09
N LEU A 83 -11.55 4.96 -21.12
CA LEU A 83 -11.83 3.57 -20.83
C LEU A 83 -12.81 3.44 -19.66
N GLY A 84 -13.58 2.37 -19.67
CA GLY A 84 -14.52 2.06 -18.59
C GLY A 84 -14.88 0.58 -18.56
N GLY A 85 -15.56 0.17 -17.51
CA GLY A 85 -16.00 -1.21 -17.33
C GLY A 85 -14.91 -2.16 -16.84
N PRO A 86 -15.25 -3.47 -16.73
CA PRO A 86 -14.31 -4.50 -16.30
C PRO A 86 -13.07 -4.53 -17.19
N GLY A 87 -11.88 -4.68 -16.59
CA GLY A 87 -10.62 -4.75 -17.33
C GLY A 87 -10.00 -3.40 -17.70
N ALA A 88 -10.64 -2.26 -17.40
CA ALA A 88 -10.10 -0.94 -17.74
C ALA A 88 -8.77 -0.66 -17.02
N LEU A 89 -8.64 -1.03 -15.75
CA LEU A 89 -7.40 -0.83 -14.97
C LEU A 89 -6.27 -1.71 -15.49
N GLU A 90 -6.53 -2.95 -15.84
CA GLU A 90 -5.59 -3.89 -16.44
C GLU A 90 -5.10 -3.39 -17.79
N ALA A 91 -6.03 -2.91 -18.62
CA ALA A 91 -5.71 -2.33 -19.92
C ALA A 91 -4.80 -1.11 -19.79
N LEU A 92 -5.06 -0.22 -18.81
CA LEU A 92 -4.18 0.92 -18.53
C LEU A 92 -2.81 0.47 -18.03
N ALA A 93 -2.76 -0.48 -17.11
CA ALA A 93 -1.53 -0.95 -16.48
C ALA A 93 -0.59 -1.68 -17.47
N ALA A 94 -1.16 -2.39 -18.45
CA ALA A 94 -0.40 -3.15 -19.45
C ALA A 94 -0.09 -2.39 -20.75
N ARG A 95 -0.46 -1.11 -20.86
CA ARG A 95 -0.23 -0.31 -22.08
C ARG A 95 1.23 -0.31 -22.54
N PRO A 96 1.51 -0.39 -23.85
CA PRO A 96 2.88 -0.39 -24.36
C PRO A 96 3.68 0.90 -24.04
N ASP A 97 3.00 2.05 -23.95
CA ASP A 97 3.57 3.37 -23.66
C ASP A 97 3.69 3.68 -22.16
N VAL A 98 3.29 2.76 -21.29
CA VAL A 98 3.49 2.80 -19.82
C VAL A 98 4.74 2.01 -19.46
N ASP A 99 5.59 2.57 -18.60
CA ASP A 99 6.78 1.93 -18.03
C ASP A 99 6.60 1.67 -16.53
N LEU A 100 5.89 2.56 -15.85
CA LEU A 100 5.67 2.56 -14.41
C LEU A 100 4.19 2.74 -14.10
N VAL A 101 3.66 1.89 -13.24
CA VAL A 101 2.29 1.99 -12.71
C VAL A 101 2.33 2.41 -11.25
N VAL A 102 1.76 3.56 -10.91
CA VAL A 102 1.57 4.00 -9.54
C VAL A 102 0.19 3.57 -9.07
N VAL A 103 0.13 2.81 -7.98
CA VAL A 103 -1.10 2.24 -7.41
C VAL A 103 -1.47 2.96 -6.12
N GLY A 104 -2.50 3.81 -6.17
CA GLY A 104 -3.05 4.56 -5.05
C GLY A 104 -4.53 4.24 -4.76
N THR A 105 -5.03 3.10 -5.21
CA THR A 105 -6.35 2.56 -4.87
C THR A 105 -6.30 1.84 -3.54
N SER A 106 -7.44 1.47 -2.97
CA SER A 106 -7.57 0.65 -1.75
C SER A 106 -8.31 -0.66 -2.08
N GLY A 107 -8.23 -1.65 -1.17
CA GLY A 107 -8.85 -2.96 -1.33
C GLY A 107 -8.16 -3.83 -2.40
N ILE A 108 -8.75 -4.98 -2.71
CA ILE A 108 -8.17 -5.97 -3.63
C ILE A 108 -8.32 -5.61 -5.13
N VAL A 109 -9.01 -4.51 -5.46
CA VAL A 109 -9.26 -4.06 -6.85
C VAL A 109 -7.98 -3.86 -7.66
N SER A 110 -6.86 -3.62 -6.99
CA SER A 110 -5.54 -3.44 -7.63
C SER A 110 -4.83 -4.74 -7.96
N LEU A 111 -5.29 -5.89 -7.48
CA LEU A 111 -4.57 -7.15 -7.68
C LEU A 111 -4.45 -7.49 -9.18
N ARG A 112 -5.54 -7.47 -9.92
CA ARG A 112 -5.53 -7.75 -11.37
C ARG A 112 -4.64 -6.78 -12.16
N PRO A 113 -4.76 -5.45 -12.03
CA PRO A 113 -3.89 -4.53 -12.76
C PRO A 113 -2.41 -4.62 -12.34
N VAL A 114 -2.10 -4.95 -11.08
CA VAL A 114 -0.70 -5.19 -10.65
C VAL A 114 -0.12 -6.43 -11.32
N LEU A 115 -0.87 -7.53 -11.38
CA LEU A 115 -0.45 -8.74 -12.08
C LEU A 115 -0.26 -8.46 -13.59
N ALA A 116 -1.24 -7.82 -14.23
CA ALA A 116 -1.18 -7.45 -15.64
C ALA A 116 0.04 -6.55 -15.96
N ALA A 117 0.33 -5.57 -15.10
CA ALA A 117 1.51 -4.71 -15.24
C ALA A 117 2.82 -5.52 -15.19
N LEU A 118 2.99 -6.37 -14.17
CA LEU A 118 4.19 -7.20 -14.02
C LEU A 118 4.33 -8.20 -15.18
N GLU A 119 3.26 -8.82 -15.62
CA GLU A 119 3.24 -9.70 -16.79
C GLU A 119 3.63 -8.97 -18.08
N ALA A 120 3.18 -7.73 -18.24
CA ALA A 120 3.58 -6.87 -19.36
C ALA A 120 4.97 -6.25 -19.21
N GLY A 121 5.75 -6.62 -18.18
CA GLY A 121 7.10 -6.11 -17.94
C GLY A 121 7.14 -4.65 -17.49
N LYS A 122 6.10 -4.20 -16.80
CA LYS A 122 6.03 -2.85 -16.22
C LYS A 122 6.45 -2.87 -14.76
N VAL A 123 7.05 -1.77 -14.31
CA VAL A 123 7.35 -1.55 -12.90
C VAL A 123 6.08 -1.08 -12.18
N VAL A 124 5.88 -1.56 -10.96
CA VAL A 124 4.73 -1.17 -10.12
C VAL A 124 5.23 -0.47 -8.86
N ALA A 125 4.78 0.75 -8.60
CA ALA A 125 4.97 1.47 -7.35
C ALA A 125 3.64 1.48 -6.59
N THR A 126 3.54 0.75 -5.48
CA THR A 126 2.26 0.52 -4.81
C THR A 126 2.21 1.06 -3.39
N ALA A 127 1.12 1.78 -3.07
CA ALA A 127 0.71 2.12 -1.72
C ALA A 127 -0.44 1.21 -1.24
N ASN A 128 -0.92 0.31 -2.09
CA ASN A 128 -2.00 -0.62 -1.77
C ASN A 128 -1.42 -1.86 -1.09
N LYS A 129 -1.47 -1.88 0.23
CA LYS A 129 -1.01 -3.01 1.03
C LYS A 129 -1.92 -4.23 0.92
N GLU A 130 -3.20 -4.03 0.69
CA GLU A 130 -4.21 -5.08 0.59
C GLU A 130 -3.89 -6.04 -0.57
N THR A 131 -3.35 -5.52 -1.67
CA THR A 131 -2.87 -6.32 -2.80
C THR A 131 -1.78 -7.31 -2.39
N LEU A 132 -0.81 -6.88 -1.56
CA LEU A 132 0.27 -7.75 -1.10
C LEU A 132 -0.16 -8.66 0.05
N VAL A 133 -1.01 -8.19 0.94
CA VAL A 133 -1.53 -8.99 2.06
C VAL A 133 -2.39 -10.16 1.54
N ALA A 134 -3.32 -9.89 0.63
CA ALA A 134 -4.21 -10.92 0.07
C ALA A 134 -3.54 -11.70 -1.06
N GLY A 135 -2.79 -11.03 -1.95
CA GLY A 135 -2.28 -11.57 -3.21
C GLY A 135 -0.76 -11.67 -3.31
N GLY A 136 0.00 -11.48 -2.22
CA GLY A 136 1.47 -11.49 -2.25
C GLY A 136 2.07 -12.77 -2.80
N HIS A 137 1.39 -13.92 -2.59
CA HIS A 137 1.75 -15.23 -3.15
C HIS A 137 1.60 -15.30 -4.68
N LEU A 138 0.82 -14.42 -5.30
CA LEU A 138 0.68 -14.26 -6.75
C LEU A 138 1.63 -13.20 -7.30
N VAL A 139 1.74 -12.06 -6.61
CA VAL A 139 2.50 -10.88 -7.06
C VAL A 139 4.00 -11.10 -6.96
N MET A 140 4.51 -11.57 -5.81
CA MET A 140 5.96 -11.66 -5.58
C MET A 140 6.68 -12.71 -6.45
N PRO A 141 6.10 -13.87 -6.79
CA PRO A 141 6.71 -14.76 -7.77
C PRO A 141 6.93 -14.12 -9.14
N LEU A 142 5.98 -13.27 -9.62
CA LEU A 142 6.15 -12.52 -10.87
C LEU A 142 7.29 -11.50 -10.78
N ALA A 143 7.34 -10.72 -9.70
CA ALA A 143 8.41 -9.75 -9.49
C ALA A 143 9.79 -10.44 -9.40
N ARG A 144 9.88 -11.59 -8.71
CA ARG A 144 11.11 -12.38 -8.63
C ARG A 144 11.53 -12.97 -9.99
N ARG A 145 10.57 -13.45 -10.79
CA ARG A 145 10.82 -13.93 -12.15
C ARG A 145 11.38 -12.80 -13.02
N ARG A 146 10.76 -11.62 -13.02
CA ARG A 146 11.24 -10.45 -13.77
C ARG A 146 12.65 -10.03 -13.36
N ALA A 147 12.91 -10.03 -12.05
CA ALA A 147 14.26 -9.72 -11.54
C ALA A 147 15.30 -10.75 -11.97
N ALA A 148 14.95 -12.04 -11.97
CA ALA A 148 15.84 -13.11 -12.41
C ALA A 148 16.12 -13.04 -13.91
N GLU A 149 15.11 -12.76 -14.75
CA GLU A 149 15.27 -12.50 -16.19
C GLU A 149 16.25 -11.34 -16.44
N MET A 150 16.07 -10.22 -15.71
CA MET A 150 16.97 -9.07 -15.81
C MET A 150 18.39 -9.38 -15.32
N ALA A 151 18.53 -10.08 -14.20
CA ALA A 151 19.83 -10.47 -13.65
C ALA A 151 20.63 -11.38 -14.59
N ALA A 152 19.94 -12.24 -15.36
CA ALA A 152 20.58 -13.10 -16.35
C ALA A 152 21.16 -12.31 -17.53
N GLU A 153 20.51 -11.21 -17.94
CA GLU A 153 20.95 -10.35 -19.03
C GLU A 153 21.93 -9.26 -18.56
N ARG A 154 21.59 -8.63 -17.43
CA ARG A 154 22.29 -7.46 -16.87
C ARG A 154 22.39 -7.56 -15.34
N PRO A 155 23.36 -8.30 -14.78
CA PRO A 155 23.45 -8.59 -13.34
C PRO A 155 23.54 -7.37 -12.42
N ASN A 156 24.06 -6.25 -12.94
CA ASN A 156 24.23 -5.00 -12.20
C ASN A 156 23.11 -3.98 -12.46
N ASP A 157 22.08 -4.35 -13.22
CA ASP A 157 20.93 -3.48 -13.43
C ASP A 157 20.12 -3.35 -12.13
N PRO A 158 19.64 -2.15 -11.77
CA PRO A 158 18.75 -1.99 -10.63
C PRO A 158 17.53 -2.91 -10.66
N LEU A 159 17.03 -3.24 -11.86
CA LEU A 159 15.91 -4.18 -12.06
C LEU A 159 16.27 -5.66 -11.82
N ALA A 160 17.51 -5.99 -11.50
CA ALA A 160 17.90 -7.33 -11.04
C ALA A 160 17.41 -7.64 -9.61
N SER A 161 16.68 -6.72 -8.97
CA SER A 161 16.05 -6.90 -7.65
C SER A 161 14.52 -6.97 -7.78
N PRO A 162 13.84 -7.89 -7.07
CA PRO A 162 12.37 -7.94 -7.06
C PRO A 162 11.71 -6.63 -6.59
N LEU A 163 12.33 -5.93 -5.62
CA LEU A 163 11.85 -4.65 -5.11
C LEU A 163 12.02 -3.49 -6.11
N ALA A 164 12.69 -3.70 -7.21
CA ALA A 164 12.73 -2.74 -8.30
C ALA A 164 11.54 -2.91 -9.28
N TRP A 165 10.88 -4.06 -9.25
CA TRP A 165 9.66 -4.35 -10.01
C TRP A 165 8.39 -4.07 -9.24
N ILE A 166 8.37 -4.39 -7.92
CA ILE A 166 7.28 -4.03 -7.02
C ILE A 166 7.84 -3.11 -5.91
N ARG A 167 7.65 -1.81 -6.09
CA ARG A 167 8.25 -0.76 -5.27
C ARG A 167 7.27 -0.30 -4.20
N PRO A 168 7.58 -0.48 -2.92
CA PRO A 168 6.68 -0.07 -1.86
C PRO A 168 6.66 1.47 -1.71
N ILE A 169 5.45 2.04 -1.71
CA ILE A 169 5.19 3.44 -1.37
C ILE A 169 4.86 3.58 0.11
N ASP A 170 4.30 2.54 0.75
CA ASP A 170 4.06 2.56 2.19
C ASP A 170 5.33 2.99 2.92
N SER A 171 5.22 3.95 3.86
CA SER A 171 6.37 4.67 4.41
C SER A 171 7.35 3.75 5.12
N GLU A 172 6.86 2.78 5.87
CA GLU A 172 7.63 1.81 6.62
C GLU A 172 8.37 0.84 5.70
N HIS A 173 7.69 0.37 4.66
CA HIS A 173 8.30 -0.52 3.67
C HIS A 173 9.28 0.22 2.78
N SER A 174 8.97 1.44 2.36
CA SER A 174 9.94 2.30 1.67
C SER A 174 11.20 2.51 2.52
N ALA A 175 11.03 2.72 3.85
CA ALA A 175 12.15 2.90 4.77
C ALA A 175 13.03 1.64 4.86
N ILE A 176 12.42 0.45 5.01
CA ILE A 176 13.15 -0.83 5.01
C ILE A 176 13.88 -1.02 3.68
N TRP A 177 13.20 -0.80 2.55
CA TRP A 177 13.82 -0.90 1.23
C TRP A 177 15.04 0.03 1.09
N GLN A 178 14.93 1.28 1.55
CA GLN A 178 16.04 2.24 1.56
C GLN A 178 17.20 1.80 2.46
N CYS A 179 16.91 1.18 3.62
CA CYS A 179 17.93 0.61 4.50
C CYS A 179 18.65 -0.60 3.90
N LEU A 180 17.94 -1.38 3.06
CA LEU A 180 18.46 -2.56 2.38
C LEU A 180 19.24 -2.23 1.09
N ALA A 181 19.23 -0.97 0.63
CA ALA A 181 19.97 -0.58 -0.56
C ALA A 181 21.48 -0.85 -0.40
N GLY A 182 22.03 -1.72 -1.26
CA GLY A 182 23.42 -2.16 -1.22
C GLY A 182 23.71 -3.27 -0.21
N GLU A 183 22.72 -3.78 0.51
CA GLU A 183 22.86 -4.85 1.49
C GLU A 183 22.41 -6.22 0.92
N ARG A 184 22.94 -7.27 1.49
CA ARG A 184 22.53 -8.65 1.19
C ARG A 184 21.48 -9.11 2.22
N LEU A 185 20.36 -9.66 1.78
CA LEU A 185 19.31 -10.17 2.67
C LEU A 185 19.81 -11.22 3.68
N ALA A 186 20.84 -12.00 3.31
CA ALA A 186 21.48 -12.94 4.23
C ALA A 186 22.12 -12.27 5.48
N GLY A 187 22.47 -10.98 5.37
CA GLY A 187 22.98 -10.18 6.50
C GLY A 187 21.90 -9.60 7.41
N VAL A 188 20.63 -9.70 7.03
CA VAL A 188 19.52 -9.16 7.84
C VAL A 188 19.23 -10.10 9.01
N ALA A 189 19.27 -9.61 10.22
CA ALA A 189 18.82 -10.31 11.41
C ALA A 189 17.33 -10.12 11.63
N ARG A 190 16.84 -8.89 11.61
CA ARG A 190 15.42 -8.54 11.84
C ARG A 190 15.01 -7.30 11.06
N LEU A 191 13.74 -7.24 10.68
CA LEU A 191 13.06 -6.02 10.23
C LEU A 191 12.32 -5.42 11.42
N ILE A 192 12.31 -4.09 11.53
CA ILE A 192 11.65 -3.36 12.62
C ILE A 192 10.72 -2.34 12.00
N LEU A 193 9.43 -2.62 12.03
CA LEU A 193 8.38 -1.70 11.61
C LEU A 193 8.06 -0.74 12.74
N THR A 194 8.09 0.56 12.50
CA THR A 194 7.63 1.54 13.47
C THR A 194 6.14 1.83 13.30
N ALA A 195 5.48 2.20 14.37
CA ALA A 195 4.09 2.67 14.39
C ALA A 195 3.98 3.92 15.26
N SER A 196 3.12 4.87 14.88
CA SER A 196 2.82 6.02 15.75
C SER A 196 2.13 5.63 17.06
N GLY A 197 1.42 4.50 17.04
CA GLY A 197 0.58 4.02 18.15
C GLY A 197 -0.86 4.55 18.12
N GLY A 198 -1.18 5.40 17.17
CA GLY A 198 -2.52 5.97 17.01
C GLY A 198 -2.92 6.94 18.12
N PRO A 199 -4.21 7.36 18.16
CA PRO A 199 -4.69 8.35 19.13
C PRO A 199 -4.94 7.78 20.53
N PHE A 200 -4.92 6.44 20.71
CA PHE A 200 -5.30 5.78 21.97
C PHE A 200 -4.14 5.05 22.65
N LEU A 201 -2.93 5.50 22.40
CA LEU A 201 -1.73 4.86 22.93
C LEU A 201 -1.72 4.78 24.44
N ASP A 202 -2.12 5.86 25.13
CA ASP A 202 -2.08 5.99 26.58
C ASP A 202 -3.48 6.17 27.20
N GLU A 203 -4.45 6.73 26.47
CA GLU A 203 -5.80 7.03 26.92
C GLU A 203 -6.85 6.73 25.83
N PRO A 204 -8.13 6.47 26.17
CA PRO A 204 -8.65 6.22 27.51
C PRO A 204 -8.33 4.80 28.02
N ASP A 205 -8.47 4.54 29.32
CA ASP A 205 -8.25 3.20 29.91
C ASP A 205 -9.19 2.14 29.31
N HIS A 206 -10.40 2.53 28.94
CA HIS A 206 -11.42 1.67 28.36
C HIS A 206 -11.74 2.08 26.91
N LEU A 207 -11.44 1.20 25.97
CA LEU A 207 -11.63 1.46 24.54
C LEU A 207 -13.07 1.21 24.03
N ASP A 208 -13.97 0.65 24.86
CA ASP A 208 -15.35 0.37 24.47
C ASP A 208 -16.17 1.63 24.14
N ALA A 209 -15.83 2.76 24.76
CA ALA A 209 -16.50 4.03 24.57
C ALA A 209 -15.87 4.91 23.46
N VAL A 210 -14.89 4.40 22.73
CA VAL A 210 -14.26 5.15 21.65
C VAL A 210 -15.24 5.38 20.51
N THR A 211 -15.42 6.66 20.15
CA THR A 211 -16.30 7.06 19.05
C THR A 211 -15.54 7.15 17.70
N PRO A 212 -16.24 7.07 16.56
CA PRO A 212 -15.63 7.29 15.24
C PRO A 212 -14.86 8.62 15.16
N GLU A 213 -15.43 9.71 15.67
CA GLU A 213 -14.82 11.04 15.65
C GLU A 213 -13.50 11.08 16.45
N ALA A 214 -13.43 10.35 17.57
CA ALA A 214 -12.22 10.25 18.36
C ALA A 214 -11.14 9.42 17.62
N ALA A 215 -11.54 8.29 17.01
CA ALA A 215 -10.63 7.44 16.24
C ALA A 215 -10.04 8.14 15.01
N LEU A 216 -10.77 9.06 14.40
CA LEU A 216 -10.32 9.82 13.25
C LEU A 216 -9.33 10.97 13.60
N ARG A 217 -9.04 11.23 14.87
CA ARG A 217 -8.10 12.27 15.30
C ARG A 217 -6.67 11.74 15.44
N HIS A 218 -6.08 11.36 14.30
CA HIS A 218 -4.68 10.89 14.32
C HIS A 218 -3.71 12.02 14.70
N PRO A 219 -2.78 11.81 15.67
CA PRO A 219 -1.93 12.88 16.20
C PRO A 219 -0.89 13.39 15.20
N THR A 220 -0.43 12.56 14.25
CA THR A 220 0.73 12.85 13.39
C THR A 220 0.38 12.87 11.91
N TRP A 221 -0.43 11.92 11.43
CA TRP A 221 -0.71 11.72 10.02
C TRP A 221 -2.10 12.26 9.63
N ARG A 222 -2.20 12.83 8.43
CA ARG A 222 -3.49 13.15 7.80
C ARG A 222 -3.79 12.13 6.73
N MET A 223 -4.71 11.23 7.02
CA MET A 223 -5.02 10.08 6.19
C MET A 223 -6.52 9.97 5.90
N GLY A 224 -6.90 9.04 5.02
CA GLY A 224 -8.30 8.69 4.81
C GLY A 224 -8.92 8.01 6.05
N PRO A 225 -10.26 8.00 6.16
CA PRO A 225 -10.95 7.47 7.35
C PRO A 225 -10.58 6.01 7.66
N LYS A 226 -10.57 5.14 6.65
CA LYS A 226 -10.28 3.71 6.83
C LYS A 226 -8.92 3.49 7.48
N ILE A 227 -7.84 3.94 6.85
CA ILE A 227 -6.48 3.75 7.37
C ILE A 227 -6.23 4.47 8.69
N THR A 228 -7.00 5.53 9.02
CA THR A 228 -6.91 6.20 10.31
C THR A 228 -7.46 5.31 11.43
N VAL A 229 -8.58 4.60 11.20
CA VAL A 229 -9.11 3.60 12.14
C VAL A 229 -8.17 2.40 12.25
N ASP A 230 -7.59 1.93 11.14
CA ASP A 230 -6.60 0.85 11.14
C ASP A 230 -5.34 1.20 11.95
N SER A 231 -4.92 2.46 11.89
CA SER A 231 -3.83 2.98 12.73
C SER A 231 -4.22 2.98 14.21
N ALA A 232 -5.44 3.42 14.54
CA ALA A 232 -5.94 3.50 15.90
C ALA A 232 -6.06 2.11 16.56
N THR A 233 -6.38 1.08 15.77
CA THR A 233 -6.55 -0.33 16.22
C THR A 233 -5.26 -1.16 16.12
N LEU A 234 -4.21 -0.64 15.52
CA LEU A 234 -3.00 -1.36 15.06
C LEU A 234 -3.27 -2.44 14.00
N VAL A 235 -4.43 -2.48 13.37
CA VAL A 235 -4.69 -3.32 12.19
C VAL A 235 -3.69 -2.95 11.10
N ASN A 236 -3.53 -1.66 10.78
CA ASN A 236 -2.58 -1.20 9.77
C ASN A 236 -1.20 -1.82 9.96
N LYS A 237 -0.69 -1.83 11.18
CA LYS A 237 0.63 -2.39 11.47
C LYS A 237 0.64 -3.92 11.35
N GLY A 238 -0.46 -4.58 11.66
CA GLY A 238 -0.64 -6.01 11.41
C GLY A 238 -0.58 -6.36 9.93
N LEU A 239 -1.25 -5.58 9.08
CA LEU A 239 -1.20 -5.74 7.63
C LEU A 239 0.20 -5.53 7.09
N GLU A 240 0.91 -4.53 7.59
CA GLU A 240 2.30 -4.26 7.20
C GLU A 240 3.27 -5.38 7.59
N VAL A 241 3.03 -6.10 8.69
CA VAL A 241 3.82 -7.30 9.03
C VAL A 241 3.66 -8.38 7.97
N ILE A 242 2.44 -8.58 7.44
CA ILE A 242 2.19 -9.54 6.36
C ILE A 242 2.82 -9.06 5.05
N GLU A 243 2.70 -7.77 4.75
CA GLU A 243 3.33 -7.15 3.58
C GLU A 243 4.86 -7.29 3.62
N ALA A 244 5.50 -7.04 4.79
CA ALA A 244 6.93 -7.23 4.98
C ALA A 244 7.39 -8.68 4.69
N ARG A 245 6.61 -9.66 5.14
CA ARG A 245 6.87 -11.08 4.85
C ARG A 245 6.96 -11.35 3.35
N TRP A 246 6.05 -10.76 2.57
CA TRP A 246 6.04 -10.94 1.12
C TRP A 246 7.15 -10.16 0.41
N LEU A 247 7.32 -8.89 0.73
CA LEU A 247 8.29 -8.00 0.07
C LEU A 247 9.72 -8.45 0.29
N TYR A 248 10.08 -8.80 1.53
CA TYR A 248 11.48 -9.04 1.92
C TYR A 248 11.83 -10.50 2.11
N ASP A 249 10.85 -11.41 2.00
CA ASP A 249 11.04 -12.85 2.22
C ASP A 249 11.67 -13.19 3.58
N VAL A 250 11.24 -12.47 4.62
CA VAL A 250 11.70 -12.61 6.00
C VAL A 250 10.61 -13.24 6.84
N GLU A 251 10.93 -14.28 7.62
CA GLU A 251 9.96 -14.98 8.46
C GLU A 251 9.33 -14.07 9.53
N TYR A 252 8.06 -14.33 9.89
CA TYR A 252 7.29 -13.52 10.83
C TYR A 252 8.00 -13.30 12.18
N ASP A 253 8.77 -14.30 12.65
CA ASP A 253 9.54 -14.21 13.92
C ASP A 253 10.74 -13.26 13.85
N ARG A 254 11.06 -12.79 12.64
CA ARG A 254 12.11 -11.80 12.37
C ARG A 254 11.55 -10.44 11.96
N ILE A 255 10.24 -10.20 12.14
CA ILE A 255 9.58 -8.93 11.87
C ILE A 255 9.04 -8.38 13.19
N ASP A 256 9.72 -7.40 13.75
CA ASP A 256 9.33 -6.74 14.98
C ASP A 256 8.48 -5.50 14.70
N VAL A 257 7.66 -5.13 15.68
CA VAL A 257 6.91 -3.87 15.69
C VAL A 257 7.34 -3.04 16.89
N MET A 258 7.53 -1.75 16.66
CA MET A 258 7.95 -0.79 17.67
C MET A 258 7.10 0.47 17.59
N ILE A 259 6.55 0.91 18.72
CA ILE A 259 5.81 2.17 18.79
C ILE A 259 6.80 3.33 18.89
N HIS A 260 6.66 4.29 17.99
CA HIS A 260 7.45 5.53 17.91
C HIS A 260 6.53 6.71 17.61
N PRO A 261 5.97 7.38 18.65
CA PRO A 261 4.92 8.38 18.47
C PRO A 261 5.31 9.58 17.61
N GLN A 262 6.60 9.97 17.65
CA GLN A 262 7.09 11.11 16.88
C GLN A 262 7.14 10.85 15.36
N SER A 263 7.12 9.57 14.94
CA SER A 263 7.14 9.13 13.54
C SER A 263 8.29 9.75 12.72
N VAL A 264 9.43 10.06 13.36
CA VAL A 264 10.66 10.53 12.70
C VAL A 264 11.43 9.36 12.11
N VAL A 265 11.51 8.24 12.84
CA VAL A 265 12.04 6.96 12.34
C VAL A 265 10.91 6.20 11.71
N HIS A 266 10.97 5.99 10.39
CA HIS A 266 9.91 5.32 9.65
C HIS A 266 10.01 3.80 9.69
N SER A 267 11.21 3.23 9.77
CA SER A 267 11.50 1.81 10.07
C SER A 267 13.00 1.58 10.14
N ALA A 268 13.40 0.38 10.56
CA ALA A 268 14.81 0.03 10.69
C ALA A 268 15.07 -1.44 10.30
N VAL A 269 16.33 -1.75 10.01
CA VAL A 269 16.84 -3.09 9.74
C VAL A 269 18.00 -3.36 10.68
N ALA A 270 17.89 -4.43 11.46
CA ALA A 270 18.99 -4.95 12.29
C ALA A 270 19.76 -6.02 11.50
N PHE A 271 21.08 -5.96 11.56
CA PHE A 271 21.97 -6.88 10.86
C PHE A 271 22.62 -7.88 11.83
N VAL A 272 23.13 -8.99 11.28
CA VAL A 272 23.73 -10.09 12.05
C VAL A 272 25.00 -9.69 12.80
N ASP A 273 25.64 -8.60 12.40
CA ASP A 273 26.83 -8.01 13.08
C ASP A 273 26.46 -7.12 14.27
N GLY A 274 25.16 -6.95 14.56
CA GLY A 274 24.64 -6.11 15.62
C GLY A 274 24.41 -4.65 15.20
N SER A 275 24.71 -4.26 13.96
CA SER A 275 24.43 -2.92 13.48
C SER A 275 22.94 -2.71 13.17
N LEU A 276 22.49 -1.44 13.23
CA LEU A 276 21.11 -1.03 12.92
C LEU A 276 21.15 0.11 11.91
N LYS A 277 20.40 -0.04 10.79
CA LYS A 277 20.14 1.05 9.86
C LYS A 277 18.68 1.47 9.97
N ALA A 278 18.43 2.76 9.99
CA ALA A 278 17.09 3.33 10.04
C ALA A 278 16.96 4.44 9.00
N GLN A 279 15.79 4.56 8.38
CA GLN A 279 15.46 5.70 7.55
C GLN A 279 14.65 6.69 8.38
N LEU A 280 15.07 7.95 8.34
CA LEU A 280 14.44 9.05 9.05
C LEU A 280 13.83 10.03 8.04
N GLY A 281 12.67 10.59 8.37
CA GLY A 281 11.97 11.55 7.55
C GLY A 281 10.92 12.31 8.37
N ILE A 282 10.34 13.33 7.77
CA ILE A 282 9.07 13.89 8.24
C ILE A 282 7.92 13.03 7.72
N PRO A 283 6.74 13.03 8.36
CA PRO A 283 5.57 12.29 7.90
C PRO A 283 4.95 12.93 6.65
N ASP A 284 5.59 12.68 5.49
CA ASP A 284 5.21 13.20 4.18
C ASP A 284 5.33 12.09 3.12
N MET A 285 4.19 11.66 2.58
CA MET A 285 4.14 10.57 1.61
C MET A 285 4.81 10.91 0.27
N ARG A 286 5.06 12.18 -0.04
CA ARG A 286 5.77 12.56 -1.27
C ARG A 286 7.21 12.01 -1.29
N LEU A 287 7.83 11.80 -0.13
CA LEU A 287 9.18 11.22 -0.06
C LEU A 287 9.21 9.76 -0.54
N PRO A 288 8.44 8.81 0.04
CA PRO A 288 8.43 7.43 -0.44
C PRO A 288 7.84 7.30 -1.84
N ILE A 289 6.84 8.11 -2.22
CA ILE A 289 6.31 8.17 -3.58
C ILE A 289 7.41 8.54 -4.57
N GLN A 290 8.16 9.61 -4.30
CA GLN A 290 9.25 10.05 -5.18
C GLN A 290 10.33 8.98 -5.28
N TYR A 291 10.76 8.40 -4.15
CA TYR A 291 11.75 7.34 -4.17
C TYR A 291 11.32 6.13 -5.02
N ALA A 292 10.06 5.71 -4.91
CA ALA A 292 9.52 4.62 -5.72
C ALA A 292 9.46 4.97 -7.22
N ILE A 293 9.13 6.22 -7.56
CA ILE A 293 9.06 6.68 -8.96
C ILE A 293 10.46 6.82 -9.56
N THR A 294 11.43 7.37 -8.83
CA THR A 294 12.74 7.75 -9.37
C THR A 294 13.85 6.72 -9.15
N TYR A 295 13.56 5.63 -8.42
CA TYR A 295 14.56 4.60 -8.15
C TYR A 295 15.27 4.11 -9.43
N PRO A 296 16.61 3.96 -9.41
CA PRO A 296 17.50 4.00 -8.21
C PRO A 296 17.98 5.40 -7.81
N GLU A 297 17.58 6.45 -8.52
CA GLU A 297 18.10 7.79 -8.29
C GLU A 297 17.36 8.50 -7.15
N ARG A 298 18.15 9.30 -6.38
CA ARG A 298 17.56 10.27 -5.46
C ARG A 298 17.52 11.64 -6.14
N ARG A 299 16.31 12.21 -6.18
CA ARG A 299 16.07 13.54 -6.77
C ARG A 299 15.69 14.54 -5.67
N PRO A 300 15.91 15.84 -5.86
CA PRO A 300 15.41 16.86 -4.94
C PRO A 300 13.91 16.69 -4.69
N SER A 301 13.49 16.74 -3.43
CA SER A 301 12.11 16.57 -2.99
C SER A 301 11.60 17.87 -2.35
N PRO A 302 10.30 18.20 -2.48
CA PRO A 302 9.69 19.26 -1.71
C PRO A 302 9.55 18.93 -0.21
N ALA A 303 9.68 17.64 0.18
CA ALA A 303 9.69 17.24 1.57
C ALA A 303 10.97 17.69 2.26
N ALA A 304 10.84 18.37 3.40
CA ALA A 304 11.98 18.80 4.20
C ALA A 304 12.68 17.61 4.88
N ALA A 305 13.99 17.72 5.12
CA ALA A 305 14.67 16.78 6.01
C ALA A 305 14.22 17.00 7.47
N PRO A 306 14.17 15.94 8.31
CA PRO A 306 13.83 16.10 9.72
C PRO A 306 14.95 16.90 10.44
N ASP A 307 14.55 17.86 11.25
CA ASP A 307 15.47 18.55 12.17
C ASP A 307 15.60 17.72 13.46
N LEU A 308 16.68 16.97 13.58
CA LEU A 308 16.91 16.10 14.74
C LEU A 308 17.18 16.88 16.03
N ILE A 309 17.67 18.12 15.92
CA ILE A 309 17.89 18.98 17.09
C ILE A 309 16.53 19.46 17.62
N ALA A 310 15.65 19.93 16.74
CA ALA A 310 14.29 20.32 17.11
C ALA A 310 13.44 19.12 17.59
N ALA A 311 13.63 17.94 17.01
CA ALA A 311 12.97 16.70 17.46
C ALA A 311 13.39 16.29 18.88
N GLY A 312 14.59 16.62 19.31
CA GLY A 312 15.09 16.38 20.66
C GLY A 312 15.17 14.90 21.00
N THR A 313 14.26 14.40 21.84
CA THR A 313 14.23 13.00 22.29
C THR A 313 13.31 12.17 21.39
N LEU A 314 13.82 11.06 20.87
CA LEU A 314 13.02 10.04 20.20
C LEU A 314 12.69 8.92 21.19
N SER A 315 11.41 8.60 21.33
CA SER A 315 10.94 7.58 22.26
C SER A 315 10.47 6.34 21.52
N PHE A 316 10.73 5.18 22.12
CA PHE A 316 10.38 3.88 21.57
C PHE A 316 9.84 2.98 22.65
N ARG A 317 8.77 2.22 22.34
CA ARG A 317 8.15 1.25 23.26
C ARG A 317 7.62 0.04 22.51
N ARG A 318 7.37 -1.03 23.25
CA ARG A 318 6.70 -2.21 22.69
C ARG A 318 5.23 -1.94 22.46
N PRO A 319 4.60 -2.51 21.41
CA PRO A 319 3.15 -2.48 21.29
C PRO A 319 2.50 -3.26 22.45
N ASP A 320 1.37 -2.76 22.93
CA ASP A 320 0.52 -3.47 23.90
C ASP A 320 -0.50 -4.32 23.10
N GLU A 321 -0.18 -5.59 22.90
CA GLU A 321 -1.01 -6.51 22.11
C GLU A 321 -2.24 -7.01 22.89
N ASP A 322 -2.31 -6.81 24.21
CA ASP A 322 -3.51 -7.08 25.00
C ASP A 322 -4.53 -5.95 24.81
N ARG A 323 -4.05 -4.72 24.81
CA ARG A 323 -4.86 -3.53 24.54
C ARG A 323 -5.28 -3.43 23.07
N PHE A 324 -4.39 -3.78 22.14
CA PHE A 324 -4.60 -3.73 20.68
C PHE A 324 -4.39 -5.11 20.04
N PRO A 325 -5.32 -6.05 20.22
CA PRO A 325 -5.14 -7.44 19.82
C PRO A 325 -5.10 -7.65 18.30
N ALA A 326 -5.49 -6.64 17.51
CA ALA A 326 -5.50 -6.73 16.04
C ALA A 326 -4.12 -7.03 15.45
N LEU A 327 -3.03 -6.54 16.06
CA LEU A 327 -1.66 -6.86 15.62
C LEU A 327 -1.38 -8.37 15.73
N ARG A 328 -1.74 -8.98 16.85
CA ARG A 328 -1.58 -10.44 17.08
C ARG A 328 -2.48 -11.25 16.14
N ILE A 329 -3.73 -10.81 15.94
CA ILE A 329 -4.69 -11.44 15.04
C ILE A 329 -4.17 -11.43 13.60
N ALA A 330 -3.67 -10.30 13.11
CA ALA A 330 -3.10 -10.20 11.77
C ALA A 330 -1.87 -11.09 11.58
N ARG A 331 -0.96 -11.14 12.56
CA ARG A 331 0.19 -12.07 12.53
C ARG A 331 -0.26 -13.53 12.45
N ALA A 332 -1.30 -13.91 13.19
CA ALA A 332 -1.86 -15.26 13.15
C ALA A 332 -2.45 -15.56 11.76
N ALA A 333 -3.24 -14.65 11.19
CA ALA A 333 -3.78 -14.79 9.83
C ALA A 333 -2.67 -14.97 8.79
N GLY A 334 -1.61 -14.14 8.86
CA GLY A 334 -0.47 -14.26 7.95
C GLY A 334 0.24 -15.63 8.04
N ARG A 335 0.40 -16.16 9.25
CA ARG A 335 0.96 -17.52 9.46
C ARG A 335 0.05 -18.65 8.97
N MET A 336 -1.27 -18.46 9.02
CA MET A 336 -2.23 -19.41 8.46
C MET A 336 -2.17 -19.45 6.92
N GLY A 337 -1.77 -18.35 6.28
CA GLY A 337 -1.55 -18.28 4.84
C GLY A 337 -2.52 -17.36 4.09
N PRO A 338 -2.47 -17.37 2.74
CA PRO A 338 -3.15 -16.37 1.90
C PRO A 338 -4.67 -16.31 2.06
N TRP A 339 -5.35 -17.43 2.29
CA TRP A 339 -6.80 -17.45 2.53
C TRP A 339 -7.18 -16.68 3.80
N ALA A 340 -6.45 -16.87 4.89
CA ALA A 340 -6.71 -16.17 6.14
C ALA A 340 -6.33 -14.68 6.05
N SER A 341 -5.24 -14.36 5.34
CA SER A 341 -4.85 -12.98 5.06
C SER A 341 -5.88 -12.24 4.21
N ALA A 342 -6.48 -12.90 3.21
CA ALA A 342 -7.54 -12.34 2.39
C ALA A 342 -8.84 -12.14 3.20
N ALA A 343 -9.19 -13.12 4.04
CA ALA A 343 -10.33 -12.99 4.96
C ALA A 343 -10.15 -11.81 5.93
N LEU A 344 -8.94 -11.61 6.45
CA LEU A 344 -8.61 -10.46 7.29
C LEU A 344 -8.88 -9.14 6.57
N ILE A 345 -8.44 -8.98 5.30
CA ILE A 345 -8.63 -7.75 4.52
C ILE A 345 -10.10 -7.44 4.30
N ALA A 346 -10.88 -8.43 3.83
CA ALA A 346 -12.30 -8.24 3.57
C ALA A 346 -13.09 -7.92 4.84
N ALA A 347 -12.76 -8.61 5.95
CA ALA A 347 -13.39 -8.37 7.25
C ALA A 347 -13.04 -7.00 7.83
N ASP A 348 -11.81 -6.53 7.64
CA ASP A 348 -11.36 -5.22 8.11
C ASP A 348 -12.11 -4.09 7.41
N ASP A 349 -12.29 -4.17 6.09
CA ASP A 349 -13.10 -3.20 5.35
C ASP A 349 -14.54 -3.11 5.90
N VAL A 350 -15.16 -4.27 6.20
CA VAL A 350 -16.51 -4.32 6.77
C VAL A 350 -16.52 -3.79 8.20
N ALA A 351 -15.54 -4.21 9.03
CA ALA A 351 -15.47 -3.80 10.43
C ALA A 351 -15.31 -2.29 10.58
N VAL A 352 -14.42 -1.69 9.78
CA VAL A 352 -14.21 -0.24 9.78
C VAL A 352 -15.44 0.50 9.26
N ALA A 353 -16.07 0.02 8.19
CA ALA A 353 -17.31 0.64 7.67
C ALA A 353 -18.43 0.61 8.73
N ARG A 354 -18.63 -0.51 9.42
CA ARG A 354 -19.61 -0.66 10.52
C ARG A 354 -19.28 0.20 11.72
N PHE A 355 -18.01 0.31 12.10
CA PHE A 355 -17.57 1.20 13.18
C PHE A 355 -17.85 2.66 12.83
N LEU A 356 -17.50 3.12 11.63
CA LEU A 356 -17.76 4.49 11.17
C LEU A 356 -19.25 4.81 11.07
N ALA A 357 -20.09 3.80 10.79
CA ALA A 357 -21.54 3.91 10.79
C ALA A 357 -22.17 3.81 12.20
N GLY A 358 -21.39 3.53 13.24
CA GLY A 358 -21.86 3.39 14.63
C GLY A 358 -22.55 2.05 14.92
N SER A 359 -22.50 1.06 14.02
CA SER A 359 -23.11 -0.27 14.21
C SER A 359 -22.13 -1.32 14.76
N LEU A 360 -20.88 -0.94 15.02
CA LEU A 360 -19.85 -1.77 15.64
C LEU A 360 -19.05 -0.91 16.63
N SER A 361 -18.74 -1.43 17.83
CA SER A 361 -17.85 -0.74 18.77
C SER A 361 -16.38 -0.84 18.33
N PHE A 362 -15.53 0.05 18.84
CA PHE A 362 -14.09 0.01 18.57
C PHE A 362 -13.47 -1.35 18.93
N THR A 363 -13.80 -1.88 20.11
CA THR A 363 -13.36 -3.21 20.57
C THR A 363 -14.05 -4.36 19.83
N GLY A 364 -15.14 -4.09 19.13
CA GLY A 364 -15.80 -5.02 18.23
C GLY A 364 -15.00 -5.31 16.96
N ILE A 365 -14.16 -4.36 16.50
CA ILE A 365 -13.34 -4.52 15.30
C ILE A 365 -12.45 -5.78 15.40
N PRO A 366 -11.53 -5.91 16.36
CA PRO A 366 -10.67 -7.09 16.43
C PRO A 366 -11.43 -8.40 16.61
N ARG A 367 -12.57 -8.40 17.30
CA ARG A 367 -13.42 -9.58 17.47
C ARG A 367 -14.03 -10.05 16.15
N LEU A 368 -14.49 -9.10 15.32
CA LEU A 368 -15.03 -9.40 13.99
C LEU A 368 -13.95 -9.95 13.07
N LEU A 369 -12.72 -9.41 13.15
CA LEU A 369 -11.56 -9.94 12.38
C LEU A 369 -11.25 -11.38 12.78
N GLU A 370 -11.20 -11.69 14.09
CA GLU A 370 -10.93 -13.04 14.60
C GLU A 370 -12.01 -14.04 14.18
N ASP A 371 -13.30 -13.67 14.27
CA ASP A 371 -14.43 -14.48 13.80
C ASP A 371 -14.33 -14.76 12.29
N ALA A 372 -14.08 -13.73 11.50
CA ALA A 372 -13.95 -13.88 10.05
C ALA A 372 -12.81 -14.81 9.66
N ILE A 373 -11.64 -14.67 10.29
CA ILE A 373 -10.51 -15.57 10.05
C ILE A 373 -10.86 -17.00 10.44
N GLY A 374 -11.57 -17.21 11.56
CA GLY A 374 -12.02 -18.52 11.99
C GLY A 374 -13.02 -19.18 11.04
N ARG A 375 -13.92 -18.41 10.43
CA ARG A 375 -14.97 -18.89 9.54
C ARG A 375 -14.52 -19.09 8.10
N PHE A 376 -13.71 -18.18 7.58
CA PHE A 376 -13.36 -18.09 6.16
C PHE A 376 -11.88 -18.38 5.87
N GLY A 377 -11.01 -18.26 6.88
CA GLY A 377 -9.60 -18.61 6.75
C GLY A 377 -9.42 -20.11 6.56
N ARG A 378 -8.69 -20.48 5.49
CA ARG A 378 -8.37 -21.87 5.19
C ARG A 378 -6.87 -22.07 5.32
N SER A 379 -6.45 -23.12 6.01
CA SER A 379 -5.05 -23.55 6.03
C SER A 379 -4.85 -24.63 4.98
N THR A 380 -4.47 -24.23 3.77
CA THR A 380 -4.22 -25.14 2.66
C THR A 380 -2.86 -24.88 2.06
N SER A 381 -2.23 -25.94 1.49
CA SER A 381 -0.95 -25.82 0.78
C SER A 381 -1.07 -25.07 -0.55
N ILE A 382 -2.29 -24.90 -1.09
CA ILE A 382 -2.57 -24.21 -2.33
C ILE A 382 -3.19 -22.86 -1.99
N GLY A 383 -2.52 -21.76 -2.37
CA GLY A 383 -3.05 -20.41 -2.24
C GLY A 383 -4.23 -20.18 -3.19
N PRO A 384 -5.13 -19.22 -2.86
CA PRO A 384 -6.25 -18.85 -3.74
C PRO A 384 -5.76 -18.20 -5.04
N GLY A 385 -6.49 -18.47 -6.13
CA GLY A 385 -6.37 -17.68 -7.36
C GLY A 385 -7.05 -16.30 -7.22
N VAL A 386 -6.97 -15.48 -8.27
CA VAL A 386 -7.59 -14.15 -8.24
C VAL A 386 -9.11 -14.24 -8.09
N GLU A 387 -9.74 -15.14 -8.84
CA GLU A 387 -11.20 -15.39 -8.79
C GLU A 387 -11.64 -15.88 -7.40
N ASP A 388 -10.83 -16.72 -6.76
CA ASP A 388 -11.10 -17.21 -5.40
C ASP A 388 -11.06 -16.04 -4.39
N LEU A 389 -10.08 -15.13 -4.53
CA LEU A 389 -9.93 -13.97 -3.66
C LEU A 389 -11.12 -12.99 -3.83
N GLU A 390 -11.55 -12.74 -5.06
CA GLU A 390 -12.71 -11.89 -5.34
C GLU A 390 -14.02 -12.50 -4.83
N SER A 391 -14.17 -13.82 -4.99
CA SER A 391 -15.32 -14.55 -4.46
C SER A 391 -15.36 -14.53 -2.94
N LEU A 392 -14.21 -14.74 -2.29
CA LEU A 392 -14.07 -14.68 -0.84
C LEU A 392 -14.37 -13.28 -0.29
N ASP A 393 -13.87 -12.23 -0.93
CA ASP A 393 -14.16 -10.83 -0.55
C ASP A 393 -15.66 -10.57 -0.61
N SER A 394 -16.32 -11.00 -1.68
CA SER A 394 -17.77 -10.82 -1.86
C SER A 394 -18.58 -11.61 -0.82
N GLU A 395 -18.21 -12.87 -0.56
CA GLU A 395 -18.84 -13.73 0.44
C GLU A 395 -18.74 -13.12 1.86
N ILE A 396 -17.58 -12.60 2.23
CA ILE A 396 -17.35 -12.00 3.54
C ILE A 396 -18.14 -10.69 3.68
N ARG A 397 -18.15 -9.84 2.64
CA ARG A 397 -18.92 -8.59 2.65
C ARG A 397 -20.42 -8.85 2.78
N GLU A 398 -20.93 -9.89 2.14
CA GLU A 398 -22.34 -10.30 2.27
C GLU A 398 -22.63 -10.85 3.68
N ALA A 399 -21.75 -11.70 4.20
CA ALA A 399 -21.96 -12.37 5.49
C ALA A 399 -21.80 -11.44 6.70
N LEU A 400 -20.94 -10.41 6.64
CA LEU A 400 -20.57 -9.54 7.75
C LEU A 400 -21.05 -8.09 7.55
N GLY A 401 -21.58 -7.75 6.38
CA GLY A 401 -22.12 -6.43 6.07
C GLY A 401 -23.30 -6.07 7.01
N PRO A 402 -23.76 -4.81 7.00
CA PRO A 402 -24.89 -4.39 7.83
C PRO A 402 -26.12 -5.22 7.48
N THR A 403 -26.72 -5.83 8.48
CA THR A 403 -28.01 -6.51 8.31
C THR A 403 -29.13 -5.49 8.16
N VAL A 404 -30.26 -5.89 7.56
CA VAL A 404 -31.45 -5.02 7.42
C VAL A 404 -31.95 -4.50 8.78
N GLU A 405 -31.58 -5.18 9.89
CA GLU A 405 -31.88 -4.78 11.27
C GLU A 405 -30.97 -3.64 11.77
N ASP A 406 -29.74 -3.54 11.29
CA ASP A 406 -28.79 -2.47 11.65
C ASP A 406 -29.14 -1.13 10.94
N SER A 407 -30.10 -1.14 10.01
CA SER A 407 -30.51 0.04 9.21
C SER A 407 -31.76 0.75 9.79
N ARG A 408 -32.22 0.35 10.97
CA ARG A 408 -33.35 0.97 11.72
C ARG A 408 -32.82 1.57 13.02
#